data_43dbd50936f854814f997814679e3dae
#
_entry.id   43dbd50936f854814f997814679e3dae
#
_cell.length_a   1.000
_cell.length_b   1.000
_cell.length_c   1.000
_cell.angle_alpha   90.00
_cell.angle_beta   90.00
_cell.angle_gamma   90.00
#
_symmetry.space_group_name_H-M   'P 1'
#
loop_
_entity.id
_entity.type
_entity.pdbx_description
1 polymer ?
#
loop_
_entity_poly.entity_id
_entity_poly.type
_entity_poly.pdbx_seq_one_letter_code
_entity_poly.pdbx_strand_id
1 'polypeptide(L)'
;MLYALLTSMILNFSISPDMSHENENHYTKNKIDNYDIITISQSGSLFYSVTNQILESVNNLNTNVTFIGRANVGLESTTFANNEINLTTLDNFLYNLSIKTIESSVVDYFYDEESAQAIRDNKIVISELTASRYELNVGDYVNLVGLNSEIIPIEVGKVIKDSKIGWFEGVVNKELGFKLGIYRNIQAIIWDSHINENFLIELHKNINYRKVKLTFRENRVNKNWVLPTALVKEMFGDFQIKERDGVWITTEPEWREENIQNKRMPILGITRCHRLMWEPLEGALNQILEEGLEEYLIIEEWKSSGGCYAPRRINRFEAGGSISRHAWGIAIDINTKSGYPPRVVEIFNDWGFAWGGTWTSPDEMHFELR
;
A
#
# COMPACT_ATOMS: atom_id res chain seq x y z
N MET A 1 -33.00 -2.35 6.91
CA MET A 1 -32.45 -2.31 8.27
C MET A 1 -30.94 -2.58 8.29
N LEU A 2 -30.43 -3.46 7.44
CA LEU A 2 -28.97 -3.70 7.27
C LEU A 2 -28.23 -2.51 6.60
N TYR A 3 -28.89 -1.84 5.68
CA TYR A 3 -28.36 -0.66 4.96
C TYR A 3 -28.07 0.55 5.87
N ALA A 4 -28.88 0.75 6.90
CA ALA A 4 -28.67 1.82 7.87
C ALA A 4 -27.50 1.54 8.84
N LEU A 5 -27.13 0.29 9.03
CA LEU A 5 -25.97 -0.11 9.84
C LEU A 5 -24.65 0.04 9.07
N LEU A 6 -24.65 -0.21 7.76
CA LEU A 6 -23.45 -0.01 6.91
C LEU A 6 -23.17 1.48 6.68
N THR A 7 -24.20 2.30 6.42
CA THR A 7 -24.03 3.77 6.35
C THR A 7 -23.64 4.37 7.69
N SER A 8 -24.13 3.84 8.81
CA SER A 8 -23.69 4.29 10.13
C SER A 8 -22.27 3.81 10.47
N MET A 9 -21.81 2.69 9.94
CA MET A 9 -20.40 2.28 10.07
C MET A 9 -19.47 3.15 9.21
N ILE A 10 -19.85 3.51 8.00
CA ILE A 10 -19.05 4.42 7.15
C ILE A 10 -19.02 5.84 7.75
N LEU A 11 -20.11 6.30 8.35
CA LEU A 11 -20.19 7.62 8.99
C LEU A 11 -19.63 7.64 10.44
N ASN A 12 -19.57 6.49 11.13
CA ASN A 12 -18.97 6.39 12.47
C ASN A 12 -17.48 5.99 12.44
N PHE A 13 -16.94 5.58 11.31
CA PHE A 13 -15.53 5.73 10.99
C PHE A 13 -15.23 7.14 10.45
N SER A 14 -15.90 8.16 11.01
CA SER A 14 -15.24 9.45 11.13
C SER A 14 -14.00 9.16 11.96
N ILE A 15 -12.98 8.76 11.27
CA ILE A 15 -11.64 8.44 11.72
C ILE A 15 -11.28 9.59 12.65
N SER A 16 -11.07 9.26 13.91
CA SER A 16 -10.64 10.27 14.86
C SER A 16 -9.46 11.00 14.25
N PRO A 17 -9.31 12.31 14.45
CA PRO A 17 -8.16 13.07 13.95
C PRO A 17 -6.82 12.40 14.25
N ASP A 18 -6.75 11.52 15.23
CA ASP A 18 -5.59 10.70 15.59
C ASP A 18 -5.17 9.66 14.55
N MET A 19 -6.07 9.08 13.75
CA MET A 19 -5.66 8.12 12.71
C MET A 19 -5.07 8.80 11.48
N SER A 20 -5.46 10.05 11.17
CA SER A 20 -4.89 10.81 10.04
C SER A 20 -3.44 11.25 10.27
N HIS A 21 -3.03 11.43 11.53
CA HIS A 21 -1.65 11.75 11.89
C HIS A 21 -0.73 10.53 11.96
N GLU A 22 -1.29 9.33 12.10
CA GLU A 22 -0.49 8.13 12.29
C GLU A 22 0.03 7.54 10.97
N ASN A 23 -0.63 7.71 9.83
CA ASN A 23 -0.36 6.92 8.62
C ASN A 23 0.87 7.31 7.79
N GLU A 24 1.41 8.51 7.88
CA GLU A 24 2.65 8.89 7.17
C GLU A 24 3.94 8.56 7.93
N ASN A 25 3.85 8.28 9.23
CA ASN A 25 5.00 8.19 10.12
C ASN A 25 5.19 6.84 10.81
N HIS A 26 4.48 5.79 10.40
CA HIS A 26 4.42 4.53 11.16
C HIS A 26 5.70 3.70 11.15
N TYR A 27 6.65 4.01 10.28
CA TYR A 27 7.95 3.32 10.30
C TYR A 27 8.82 3.65 11.53
N THR A 28 8.39 4.59 12.41
CA THR A 28 9.36 5.29 13.24
C THR A 28 8.91 5.54 14.67
N LYS A 29 7.78 5.00 15.10
CA LYS A 29 7.16 5.49 16.35
C LYS A 29 7.88 5.10 17.66
N ASN A 30 8.89 4.24 17.65
CA ASN A 30 9.52 3.79 18.88
C ASN A 30 10.83 4.54 19.21
N LYS A 31 11.92 4.23 18.53
CA LYS A 31 13.22 4.84 18.83
C LYS A 31 13.60 5.98 17.87
N ILE A 32 13.03 6.01 16.68
CA ILE A 32 13.33 7.03 15.67
C ILE A 32 12.55 8.33 15.87
N ASP A 33 11.57 8.38 16.77
CA ASP A 33 10.77 9.59 17.02
C ASP A 33 11.57 10.84 17.36
N ASN A 34 12.81 10.66 17.83
CA ASN A 34 13.74 11.75 18.17
C ASN A 34 14.70 12.13 17.03
N TYR A 35 14.59 11.50 15.86
CA TYR A 35 15.46 11.75 14.72
C TYR A 35 14.71 12.39 13.58
N ASP A 36 15.41 13.21 12.82
CA ASP A 36 14.91 13.61 11.51
C ASP A 36 14.95 12.43 10.54
N ILE A 37 13.93 12.33 9.68
CA ILE A 37 13.78 11.22 8.76
C ILE A 37 13.63 11.72 7.34
N ILE A 38 14.42 11.13 6.45
CA ILE A 38 14.28 11.31 5.01
C ILE A 38 13.91 9.98 4.40
N THR A 39 12.84 10.00 3.62
CA THR A 39 12.46 8.87 2.78
C THR A 39 12.84 9.14 1.34
N ILE A 40 13.55 8.21 0.75
CA ILE A 40 13.90 8.24 -0.67
C ILE A 40 13.15 7.13 -1.37
N SER A 41 12.37 7.49 -2.38
CA SER A 41 11.67 6.53 -3.22
C SER A 41 11.78 6.89 -4.70
N GLN A 42 11.43 5.93 -5.53
CA GLN A 42 11.39 6.06 -6.97
C GLN A 42 10.14 5.37 -7.49
N SER A 43 9.62 5.80 -8.63
CA SER A 43 8.47 5.13 -9.24
C SER A 43 8.80 3.64 -9.50
N GLY A 44 8.05 2.76 -8.86
CA GLY A 44 8.27 1.33 -8.88
C GLY A 44 9.18 0.86 -7.75
N SER A 45 10.45 0.62 -8.05
CA SER A 45 11.47 0.22 -7.09
C SER A 45 12.72 1.08 -7.27
N LEU A 46 13.56 1.14 -6.24
CA LEU A 46 14.85 1.81 -6.32
C LEU A 46 15.76 1.08 -7.32
N PHE A 47 16.25 1.79 -8.33
CA PHE A 47 17.25 1.25 -9.24
C PHE A 47 18.57 0.99 -8.50
N TYR A 48 19.31 -0.01 -8.95
CA TYR A 48 20.60 -0.37 -8.36
C TYR A 48 21.57 0.82 -8.30
N SER A 49 21.62 1.63 -9.35
CA SER A 49 22.43 2.84 -9.40
C SER A 49 22.02 3.87 -8.35
N VAL A 50 20.73 4.05 -8.10
CA VAL A 50 20.19 4.94 -7.05
C VAL A 50 20.52 4.39 -5.67
N THR A 51 20.36 3.08 -5.46
CA THR A 51 20.75 2.43 -4.19
C THR A 51 22.22 2.66 -3.86
N ASN A 52 23.12 2.51 -4.84
CA ASN A 52 24.56 2.75 -4.66
C ASN A 52 24.85 4.23 -4.35
N GLN A 53 24.24 5.17 -5.06
CA GLN A 53 24.39 6.60 -4.77
C GLN A 53 23.92 6.96 -3.36
N ILE A 54 22.83 6.36 -2.89
CA ILE A 54 22.34 6.54 -1.52
C ILE A 54 23.40 6.01 -0.53
N LEU A 55 23.89 4.79 -0.72
CA LEU A 55 24.90 4.19 0.15
C LEU A 55 26.19 5.00 0.21
N GLU A 56 26.70 5.46 -0.93
CA GLU A 56 27.88 6.32 -1.00
C GLU A 56 27.66 7.64 -0.26
N SER A 57 26.50 8.29 -0.46
CA SER A 57 26.17 9.55 0.19
C SER A 57 26.05 9.39 1.70
N VAL A 58 25.37 8.34 2.16
CA VAL A 58 25.16 8.04 3.58
C VAL A 58 26.49 7.74 4.27
N ASN A 59 27.38 6.95 3.65
CA ASN A 59 28.70 6.65 4.17
C ASN A 59 29.55 7.92 4.30
N ASN A 60 29.54 8.79 3.30
CA ASN A 60 30.28 10.05 3.31
C ASN A 60 29.76 11.02 4.38
N LEU A 61 28.48 10.97 4.70
CA LEU A 61 27.81 11.84 5.67
C LEU A 61 27.71 11.22 7.07
N ASN A 62 28.22 10.00 7.24
CA ASN A 62 28.20 9.23 8.50
C ASN A 62 26.82 9.19 9.17
N THR A 63 25.81 8.82 8.41
CA THR A 63 24.42 8.72 8.87
C THR A 63 23.86 7.31 8.66
N ASN A 64 22.66 7.06 9.15
CA ASN A 64 22.02 5.74 9.13
C ASN A 64 21.07 5.60 7.94
N VAL A 65 21.07 4.43 7.31
CA VAL A 65 20.12 4.09 6.25
C VAL A 65 19.65 2.65 6.39
N THR A 66 18.40 2.40 6.05
CA THR A 66 17.86 1.05 5.80
C THR A 66 17.03 1.04 4.53
N PHE A 67 16.96 -0.11 3.89
CA PHE A 67 16.18 -0.32 2.67
C PHE A 67 15.00 -1.22 2.95
N ILE A 68 13.84 -0.78 2.48
CA ILE A 68 12.56 -1.49 2.63
C ILE A 68 12.21 -2.16 1.32
N GLY A 69 12.01 -3.47 1.37
CA GLY A 69 11.41 -4.24 0.29
C GLY A 69 9.92 -4.45 0.53
N ARG A 70 9.16 -4.70 -0.53
CA ARG A 70 7.72 -4.96 -0.47
C ARG A 70 7.28 -5.88 -1.59
N ALA A 71 6.37 -6.82 -1.27
CA ALA A 71 5.60 -7.56 -2.26
C ALA A 71 4.24 -8.02 -1.69
N ASN A 72 3.32 -8.38 -2.58
CA ASN A 72 2.19 -9.23 -2.23
C ASN A 72 2.60 -10.69 -2.47
N VAL A 73 2.65 -11.47 -1.39
CA VAL A 73 3.09 -12.86 -1.38
C VAL A 73 1.85 -13.75 -1.26
N GLY A 74 1.79 -14.81 -2.07
CA GLY A 74 0.68 -15.75 -2.03
C GLY A 74 0.60 -16.46 -0.67
N LEU A 75 -0.59 -16.52 -0.11
CA LEU A 75 -0.93 -17.27 1.10
C LEU A 75 -1.71 -18.50 0.68
N GLU A 76 -1.12 -19.67 0.86
CA GLU A 76 -1.72 -20.97 0.49
C GLU A 76 -2.61 -21.50 1.60
N SER A 77 -2.05 -21.57 2.81
CA SER A 77 -2.72 -22.14 3.97
C SER A 77 -2.22 -21.51 5.27
N THR A 78 -2.94 -21.76 6.35
CA THR A 78 -2.52 -21.44 7.71
C THR A 78 -2.50 -22.72 8.54
N THR A 79 -1.69 -22.77 9.60
CA THR A 79 -1.64 -23.92 10.50
C THR A 79 -1.89 -23.46 11.91
N PHE A 80 -2.96 -23.97 12.50
CA PHE A 80 -3.36 -23.73 13.89
C PHE A 80 -3.31 -25.04 14.67
N ALA A 81 -2.65 -25.07 15.81
CA ALA A 81 -2.56 -26.24 16.70
C ALA A 81 -2.22 -27.55 15.96
N ASN A 82 -1.30 -27.49 14.99
CA ASN A 82 -0.89 -28.57 14.08
C ASN A 82 -1.95 -29.03 13.06
N ASN A 83 -3.06 -28.31 12.93
CA ASN A 83 -4.03 -28.54 11.89
C ASN A 83 -3.83 -27.52 10.77
N GLU A 84 -3.56 -28.00 9.57
CA GLU A 84 -3.48 -27.15 8.39
C GLU A 84 -4.88 -26.79 7.90
N ILE A 85 -5.11 -25.47 7.70
CA ILE A 85 -6.33 -24.93 7.12
C ILE A 85 -5.99 -24.45 5.72
N ASN A 86 -6.40 -25.22 4.72
CA ASN A 86 -6.25 -24.81 3.33
C ASN A 86 -7.21 -23.66 3.03
N LEU A 87 -6.66 -22.53 2.60
CA LEU A 87 -7.42 -21.33 2.24
C LEU A 87 -7.76 -21.28 0.74
N THR A 88 -7.13 -22.14 -0.05
CA THR A 88 -7.32 -22.18 -1.50
C THR A 88 -8.58 -22.96 -1.84
N THR A 89 -9.59 -22.29 -2.37
CA THR A 89 -10.87 -22.88 -2.77
C THR A 89 -10.99 -23.13 -4.27
N LEU A 90 -10.15 -22.48 -5.08
CA LEU A 90 -10.15 -22.53 -6.53
C LEU A 90 -8.75 -22.89 -7.05
N ASP A 91 -8.69 -23.71 -8.10
CA ASP A 91 -7.43 -24.14 -8.72
C ASP A 91 -6.59 -22.93 -9.18
N ASN A 92 -5.36 -22.86 -8.67
CA ASN A 92 -4.39 -21.80 -8.97
C ASN A 92 -4.81 -20.40 -8.55
N PHE A 93 -5.72 -20.26 -7.60
CA PHE A 93 -6.04 -19.00 -6.93
C PHE A 93 -5.43 -19.01 -5.54
N LEU A 94 -4.89 -17.85 -5.10
CA LEU A 94 -4.27 -17.67 -3.79
C LEU A 94 -4.71 -16.36 -3.17
N TYR A 95 -4.96 -16.35 -1.87
CA TYR A 95 -4.93 -15.11 -1.10
C TYR A 95 -3.54 -14.50 -1.14
N ASN A 96 -3.42 -13.22 -0.82
CA ASN A 96 -2.13 -12.54 -0.85
C ASN A 96 -1.96 -11.68 0.39
N LEU A 97 -0.79 -11.77 1.01
CA LEU A 97 -0.38 -10.87 2.08
C LEU A 97 0.59 -9.81 1.54
N SER A 98 0.35 -8.56 1.91
CA SER A 98 1.28 -7.45 1.66
C SER A 98 2.40 -7.50 2.69
N ILE A 99 3.56 -7.97 2.28
CA ILE A 99 4.73 -8.19 3.15
C ILE A 99 5.77 -7.10 2.94
N LYS A 100 6.26 -6.55 4.06
CA LYS A 100 7.41 -5.66 4.12
C LYS A 100 8.65 -6.42 4.59
N THR A 101 9.82 -6.06 4.05
CA THR A 101 11.10 -6.55 4.55
C THR A 101 11.91 -5.44 5.20
N ILE A 102 12.63 -5.78 6.26
CA ILE A 102 13.55 -4.88 6.95
C ILE A 102 14.84 -5.62 7.32
N GLU A 103 15.95 -4.90 7.40
CA GLU A 103 17.24 -5.48 7.81
C GLU A 103 17.25 -5.81 9.30
N SER A 104 17.71 -7.01 9.66
CA SER A 104 17.76 -7.48 11.06
C SER A 104 18.58 -6.59 11.98
N SER A 105 19.59 -5.91 11.43
CA SER A 105 20.49 -5.00 12.18
C SER A 105 19.83 -3.72 12.68
N VAL A 106 18.68 -3.35 12.11
CA VAL A 106 18.01 -2.06 12.40
C VAL A 106 16.61 -2.19 12.96
N VAL A 107 16.11 -3.42 13.14
CA VAL A 107 14.73 -3.65 13.59
C VAL A 107 14.40 -2.99 14.92
N ASP A 108 15.38 -2.89 15.84
CA ASP A 108 15.21 -2.27 17.15
C ASP A 108 14.92 -0.77 17.11
N TYR A 109 15.21 -0.12 15.99
CA TYR A 109 14.88 1.30 15.79
C TYR A 109 13.41 1.49 15.39
N PHE A 110 12.79 0.47 14.76
CA PHE A 110 11.45 0.56 14.18
C PHE A 110 10.38 -0.19 14.99
N TYR A 111 10.77 -1.19 15.78
CA TYR A 111 9.85 -2.08 16.49
C TYR A 111 10.22 -2.20 17.97
N ASP A 112 9.25 -2.61 18.78
CA ASP A 112 9.50 -3.00 20.16
C ASP A 112 10.38 -4.27 20.23
N GLU A 113 10.92 -4.54 21.40
CA GLU A 113 11.88 -5.63 21.62
C GLU A 113 11.34 -7.01 21.20
N GLU A 114 10.08 -7.32 21.51
CA GLU A 114 9.47 -8.62 21.19
C GLU A 114 9.27 -8.75 19.67
N SER A 115 8.76 -7.72 19.01
CA SER A 115 8.59 -7.67 17.55
C SER A 115 9.94 -7.73 16.82
N ALA A 116 10.93 -6.98 17.32
CA ALA A 116 12.28 -6.98 16.76
C ALA A 116 12.93 -8.36 16.89
N GLN A 117 12.77 -9.03 18.04
CA GLN A 117 13.29 -10.39 18.23
C GLN A 117 12.59 -11.40 17.30
N ALA A 118 11.26 -11.33 17.17
CA ALA A 118 10.52 -12.21 16.26
C ALA A 118 11.03 -12.07 14.80
N ILE A 119 11.27 -10.84 14.33
CA ILE A 119 11.81 -10.59 12.99
C ILE A 119 13.22 -11.18 12.84
N ARG A 120 14.10 -11.02 13.84
CA ARG A 120 15.44 -11.62 13.84
C ARG A 120 15.42 -13.15 13.82
N ASP A 121 14.45 -13.75 14.48
CA ASP A 121 14.26 -15.21 14.56
C ASP A 121 13.60 -15.80 13.30
N ASN A 122 13.53 -15.07 12.19
CA ASN A 122 12.87 -15.47 10.95
C ASN A 122 11.37 -15.78 11.12
N LYS A 123 10.69 -15.13 12.08
CA LYS A 123 9.26 -15.18 12.23
C LYS A 123 8.60 -13.97 11.56
N ILE A 124 7.31 -14.08 11.28
CA ILE A 124 6.54 -12.95 10.76
C ILE A 124 5.87 -12.18 11.92
N VAL A 125 5.95 -10.87 11.85
CA VAL A 125 5.11 -9.98 12.67
C VAL A 125 3.94 -9.55 11.80
N ILE A 126 2.71 -9.77 12.27
CA ILE A 126 1.49 -9.48 11.50
C ILE A 126 0.62 -8.42 12.18
N SER A 127 -0.26 -7.78 11.40
CA SER A 127 -1.24 -6.80 11.90
C SER A 127 -2.42 -7.48 12.60
N GLU A 128 -3.07 -6.74 13.52
CA GLU A 128 -4.28 -7.22 14.23
C GLU A 128 -5.40 -7.58 13.24
N LEU A 129 -5.64 -6.77 12.21
CA LEU A 129 -6.67 -7.06 11.20
C LEU A 129 -6.33 -8.32 10.40
N THR A 130 -5.06 -8.53 10.04
CA THR A 130 -4.61 -9.74 9.35
C THR A 130 -4.76 -10.97 10.24
N ALA A 131 -4.32 -10.86 11.49
CA ALA A 131 -4.48 -11.94 12.46
C ALA A 131 -5.95 -12.33 12.67
N SER A 132 -6.82 -11.34 12.82
CA SER A 132 -8.27 -11.56 12.97
C SER A 132 -8.89 -12.23 11.73
N ARG A 133 -8.52 -11.78 10.52
CA ARG A 133 -9.08 -12.30 9.27
C ARG A 133 -8.77 -13.77 9.03
N TYR A 134 -7.57 -14.18 9.35
CA TYR A 134 -7.11 -15.56 9.12
C TYR A 134 -7.07 -16.38 10.41
N GLU A 135 -7.70 -15.89 11.49
CA GLU A 135 -7.79 -16.56 12.82
C GLU A 135 -6.42 -16.99 13.37
N LEU A 136 -5.39 -16.13 13.19
CA LEU A 136 -4.01 -16.42 13.55
C LEU A 136 -3.65 -15.87 14.92
N ASN A 137 -2.90 -16.67 15.66
CA ASN A 137 -2.30 -16.31 16.95
C ASN A 137 -0.77 -16.42 16.89
N VAL A 138 -0.10 -15.89 17.88
CA VAL A 138 1.34 -16.10 18.06
C VAL A 138 1.63 -17.60 18.24
N GLY A 139 2.57 -18.12 17.46
CA GLY A 139 2.93 -19.53 17.41
C GLY A 139 2.25 -20.33 16.28
N ASP A 140 1.20 -19.79 15.65
CA ASP A 140 0.63 -20.37 14.43
C ASP A 140 1.55 -20.15 13.22
N TYR A 141 1.26 -20.80 12.11
CA TYR A 141 2.05 -20.68 10.89
C TYR A 141 1.22 -20.12 9.75
N VAL A 142 1.85 -19.27 8.94
CA VAL A 142 1.40 -18.88 7.61
C VAL A 142 2.27 -19.57 6.56
N ASN A 143 1.64 -20.28 5.65
CA ASN A 143 2.32 -21.00 4.56
C ASN A 143 2.33 -20.11 3.32
N LEU A 144 3.45 -19.43 3.08
CA LEU A 144 3.60 -18.46 2.00
C LEU A 144 4.28 -19.08 0.78
N VAL A 145 3.83 -18.67 -0.39
CA VAL A 145 4.41 -19.10 -1.66
C VAL A 145 5.69 -18.32 -1.94
N GLY A 146 6.82 -18.98 -1.84
CA GLY A 146 8.12 -18.43 -2.14
C GLY A 146 8.52 -18.56 -3.61
N LEU A 147 9.83 -18.47 -3.83
CA LEU A 147 10.43 -18.69 -5.14
C LEU A 147 10.13 -20.09 -5.67
N ASN A 148 9.99 -20.18 -7.00
CA ASN A 148 9.74 -21.45 -7.68
C ASN A 148 8.49 -22.20 -7.17
N SER A 149 7.53 -21.46 -6.61
CA SER A 149 6.31 -22.04 -6.00
C SER A 149 6.57 -22.96 -4.80
N GLU A 150 7.70 -22.79 -4.12
CA GLU A 150 7.99 -23.47 -2.86
C GLU A 150 7.09 -22.90 -1.77
N ILE A 151 6.49 -23.75 -0.94
CA ILE A 151 5.72 -23.35 0.22
C ILE A 151 6.66 -23.19 1.42
N ILE A 152 6.67 -22.00 1.99
CA ILE A 152 7.52 -21.61 3.12
C ILE A 152 6.64 -21.41 4.34
N PRO A 153 6.67 -22.32 5.32
CA PRO A 153 5.99 -22.14 6.59
C PRO A 153 6.73 -21.10 7.45
N ILE A 154 6.01 -20.09 7.90
CA ILE A 154 6.56 -19.02 8.71
C ILE A 154 5.73 -18.88 9.99
N GLU A 155 6.38 -19.02 11.13
CA GLU A 155 5.73 -18.87 12.44
C GLU A 155 5.34 -17.41 12.67
N VAL A 156 4.14 -17.18 13.17
CA VAL A 156 3.68 -15.87 13.67
C VAL A 156 4.38 -15.58 14.99
N GLY A 157 5.34 -14.67 14.97
CA GLY A 157 6.13 -14.32 16.15
C GLY A 157 5.48 -13.25 17.03
N LYS A 158 4.70 -12.36 16.42
CA LYS A 158 3.99 -11.28 17.14
C LYS A 158 2.81 -10.77 16.32
N VAL A 159 1.75 -10.38 17.01
CA VAL A 159 0.63 -9.61 16.46
C VAL A 159 0.73 -8.18 17.02
N ILE A 160 0.68 -7.18 16.13
CA ILE A 160 0.81 -5.77 16.50
C ILE A 160 -0.32 -4.95 15.89
N LYS A 161 -0.58 -3.77 16.47
CA LYS A 161 -1.59 -2.84 15.95
C LYS A 161 -1.30 -2.48 14.50
N ASP A 162 -2.36 -2.37 13.68
CA ASP A 162 -2.26 -1.97 12.28
C ASP A 162 -1.54 -0.63 12.13
N SER A 163 -1.74 0.30 13.06
CA SER A 163 -1.02 1.56 13.11
C SER A 163 0.50 1.43 13.28
N LYS A 164 1.01 0.32 13.77
CA LYS A 164 2.45 0.06 13.97
C LYS A 164 3.11 -0.63 12.78
N ILE A 165 2.33 -1.37 11.99
CA ILE A 165 2.83 -2.06 10.81
C ILE A 165 2.69 -1.21 9.53
N GLY A 166 1.82 -0.20 9.57
CA GLY A 166 1.60 0.74 8.47
C GLY A 166 0.76 0.13 7.33
N TRP A 167 1.27 0.22 6.11
CA TRP A 167 0.58 -0.22 4.88
C TRP A 167 0.55 -1.72 4.67
N PHE A 168 1.24 -2.49 5.52
CA PHE A 168 1.54 -3.90 5.32
C PHE A 168 0.68 -4.77 6.21
N GLU A 169 0.54 -6.02 5.80
CA GLU A 169 -0.13 -7.05 6.58
C GLU A 169 0.86 -7.87 7.39
N GLY A 170 2.13 -7.92 6.93
CA GLY A 170 3.20 -8.61 7.62
C GLY A 170 4.56 -7.96 7.42
N VAL A 171 5.47 -8.20 8.37
CA VAL A 171 6.87 -7.77 8.33
C VAL A 171 7.75 -8.97 8.61
N VAL A 172 8.79 -9.13 7.79
CA VAL A 172 9.82 -10.15 7.93
C VAL A 172 11.21 -9.53 7.76
N ASN A 173 12.27 -10.22 8.15
CA ASN A 173 13.62 -9.79 7.80
C ASN A 173 13.92 -9.97 6.31
N LYS A 174 15.00 -9.35 5.83
CA LYS A 174 15.39 -9.41 4.42
C LYS A 174 15.75 -10.81 3.96
N GLU A 175 16.36 -11.62 4.82
CA GLU A 175 16.76 -12.98 4.46
C GLU A 175 15.54 -13.83 4.10
N LEU A 176 14.51 -13.79 4.97
CA LEU A 176 13.24 -14.46 4.71
C LEU A 176 12.52 -13.84 3.50
N GLY A 177 12.60 -12.50 3.37
CA GLY A 177 12.08 -11.79 2.20
C GLY A 177 12.66 -12.28 0.88
N PHE A 178 13.96 -12.60 0.81
CA PHE A 178 14.58 -13.18 -0.38
C PHE A 178 14.00 -14.55 -0.71
N LYS A 179 13.78 -15.41 0.28
CA LYS A 179 13.11 -16.71 0.07
C LYS A 179 11.70 -16.53 -0.49
N LEU A 180 11.01 -15.48 -0.08
CA LEU A 180 9.68 -15.09 -0.58
C LEU A 180 9.70 -14.35 -1.92
N GLY A 181 10.87 -14.16 -2.54
CA GLY A 181 11.01 -13.48 -3.83
C GLY A 181 11.00 -11.95 -3.74
N ILE A 182 11.19 -11.37 -2.57
CA ILE A 182 11.22 -9.91 -2.37
C ILE A 182 12.67 -9.41 -2.52
N TYR A 183 13.09 -9.14 -3.75
CA TYR A 183 14.48 -8.77 -4.05
C TYR A 183 14.72 -7.29 -4.10
N ARG A 184 13.67 -6.50 -4.40
CA ARG A 184 13.83 -5.10 -4.70
C ARG A 184 13.43 -4.23 -3.53
N ASN A 185 14.24 -3.20 -3.32
CA ASN A 185 13.90 -2.14 -2.40
C ASN A 185 12.94 -1.16 -3.09
N ILE A 186 11.88 -0.79 -2.40
CA ILE A 186 10.95 0.23 -2.87
C ILE A 186 11.31 1.60 -2.31
N GLN A 187 12.04 1.62 -1.19
CA GLN A 187 12.28 2.80 -0.41
C GLN A 187 13.59 2.67 0.36
N ALA A 188 14.30 3.78 0.52
CA ALA A 188 15.35 3.94 1.53
C ALA A 188 14.86 4.90 2.61
N ILE A 189 15.15 4.59 3.86
CA ILE A 189 14.89 5.44 5.00
C ILE A 189 16.24 5.84 5.60
N ILE A 190 16.51 7.13 5.64
CA ILE A 190 17.68 7.71 6.29
C ILE A 190 17.20 8.39 7.56
N TRP A 191 17.88 8.15 8.68
CA TRP A 191 17.55 8.79 9.95
C TRP A 191 18.82 9.19 10.71
N ASP A 192 18.81 10.41 11.24
CA ASP A 192 19.87 10.91 12.07
C ASP A 192 19.39 12.14 12.85
N SER A 193 19.93 12.35 14.06
CA SER A 193 19.69 13.57 14.83
C SER A 193 20.40 14.80 14.26
N HIS A 194 21.25 14.63 13.26
CA HIS A 194 22.11 15.67 12.68
C HIS A 194 21.74 16.04 11.23
N ILE A 195 20.59 15.57 10.75
CA ILE A 195 20.10 15.99 9.43
C ILE A 195 19.84 17.50 9.46
N ASN A 196 20.60 18.22 8.65
CA ASN A 196 20.50 19.66 8.50
C ASN A 196 20.50 20.07 7.03
N GLU A 197 20.35 21.36 6.75
CA GLU A 197 20.26 21.87 5.39
C GLU A 197 21.49 21.50 4.52
N ASN A 198 22.68 21.54 5.08
CA ASN A 198 23.90 21.15 4.34
C ASN A 198 23.88 19.67 3.97
N PHE A 199 23.45 18.80 4.89
CA PHE A 199 23.25 17.38 4.62
C PHE A 199 22.30 17.18 3.43
N LEU A 200 21.19 17.90 3.41
CA LEU A 200 20.18 17.82 2.37
C LEU A 200 20.71 18.29 1.01
N ILE A 201 21.49 19.37 1.00
CA ILE A 201 22.14 19.89 -0.21
C ILE A 201 23.12 18.85 -0.78
N GLU A 202 23.95 18.26 0.08
CA GLU A 202 24.91 17.24 -0.35
C GLU A 202 24.21 15.96 -0.83
N LEU A 203 23.21 15.49 -0.12
CA LEU A 203 22.40 14.35 -0.53
C LEU A 203 21.75 14.60 -1.90
N HIS A 204 21.18 15.79 -2.11
CA HIS A 204 20.53 16.18 -3.36
C HIS A 204 21.50 16.30 -4.54
N LYS A 205 22.73 16.75 -4.30
CA LYS A 205 23.80 16.80 -5.32
C LYS A 205 24.24 15.40 -5.77
N ASN A 206 24.30 14.47 -4.81
CA ASN A 206 24.84 13.14 -5.03
C ASN A 206 23.80 12.19 -5.65
N ILE A 207 22.51 12.39 -5.37
CA ILE A 207 21.41 11.58 -5.92
C ILE A 207 20.82 12.32 -7.12
N ASN A 208 21.55 12.33 -8.22
CA ASN A 208 21.11 12.95 -9.46
C ASN A 208 20.43 11.94 -10.39
N TYR A 209 19.18 11.56 -10.07
CA TYR A 209 18.43 10.63 -10.91
C TYR A 209 17.01 11.15 -11.22
N ARG A 210 16.58 11.00 -12.48
CA ARG A 210 15.19 11.34 -12.87
C ARG A 210 14.21 10.46 -12.07
N LYS A 211 13.16 11.10 -11.55
CA LYS A 211 12.06 10.44 -10.80
C LYS A 211 12.44 9.91 -9.40
N VAL A 212 13.58 10.31 -8.83
CA VAL A 212 13.82 10.11 -7.41
C VAL A 212 13.11 11.23 -6.64
N LYS A 213 12.36 10.87 -5.62
CA LYS A 213 11.71 11.81 -4.70
C LYS A 213 12.29 11.66 -3.31
N LEU A 214 12.67 12.78 -2.74
CA LEU A 214 13.04 12.93 -1.34
C LEU A 214 11.83 13.49 -0.60
N THR A 215 11.42 12.80 0.45
CA THR A 215 10.33 13.27 1.31
C THR A 215 10.87 13.41 2.73
N PHE A 216 10.59 14.56 3.33
CA PHE A 216 10.91 14.82 4.73
C PHE A 216 9.72 14.47 5.59
N ARG A 217 9.99 14.13 6.85
CA ARG A 217 8.97 14.03 7.87
C ARG A 217 8.33 15.40 8.04
N GLU A 218 7.15 15.57 7.49
CA GLU A 218 6.33 16.76 7.70
C GLU A 218 5.18 16.42 8.66
N ASN A 219 5.02 17.23 9.71
CA ASN A 219 3.85 17.17 10.62
C ASN A 219 2.58 17.78 9.99
N ARG A 220 2.32 17.50 8.71
CA ARG A 220 1.13 17.99 8.03
C ARG A 220 0.05 16.92 7.99
N VAL A 221 -1.18 17.33 8.29
CA VAL A 221 -2.37 16.50 8.01
C VAL A 221 -2.42 16.23 6.51
N ASN A 222 -2.13 15.01 6.09
CA ASN A 222 -2.20 14.64 4.70
C ASN A 222 -3.64 14.22 4.37
N LYS A 223 -4.35 15.06 3.64
CA LYS A 223 -5.70 14.74 3.14
C LYS A 223 -5.70 13.63 2.07
N ASN A 224 -4.53 13.25 1.58
CA ASN A 224 -4.36 12.25 0.52
C ASN A 224 -3.75 10.94 1.03
N TRP A 225 -3.87 10.64 2.31
CA TRP A 225 -3.50 9.34 2.84
C TRP A 225 -4.39 8.25 2.25
N VAL A 226 -3.85 7.06 2.09
CA VAL A 226 -4.54 5.91 1.50
C VAL A 226 -4.72 4.79 2.54
N LEU A 227 -5.74 3.96 2.36
CA LEU A 227 -6.04 2.87 3.29
C LEU A 227 -4.93 1.82 3.31
N PRO A 228 -4.51 1.33 4.50
CA PRO A 228 -3.70 0.11 4.62
C PRO A 228 -4.36 -1.08 3.94
N THR A 229 -3.56 -2.00 3.40
CA THR A 229 -4.10 -3.16 2.66
C THR A 229 -5.01 -4.02 3.52
N ALA A 230 -4.68 -4.23 4.79
CA ALA A 230 -5.53 -4.98 5.71
C ALA A 230 -6.92 -4.32 5.87
N LEU A 231 -6.97 -2.99 5.95
CA LEU A 231 -8.22 -2.25 6.05
C LEU A 231 -9.00 -2.24 4.74
N VAL A 232 -8.32 -2.17 3.58
CA VAL A 232 -8.97 -2.33 2.27
C VAL A 232 -9.69 -3.67 2.17
N LYS A 233 -9.02 -4.74 2.58
CA LYS A 233 -9.62 -6.08 2.61
C LYS A 233 -10.80 -6.18 3.56
N GLU A 234 -10.73 -5.48 4.69
CA GLU A 234 -11.84 -5.44 5.66
C GLU A 234 -13.08 -4.71 5.10
N MET A 235 -12.86 -3.57 4.44
CA MET A 235 -13.95 -2.73 3.95
C MET A 235 -14.53 -3.20 2.63
N PHE A 236 -13.69 -3.69 1.71
CA PHE A 236 -14.07 -4.00 0.33
C PHE A 236 -14.03 -5.50 0.01
N GLY A 237 -13.76 -6.32 1.00
CA GLY A 237 -13.62 -7.77 0.87
C GLY A 237 -12.21 -8.18 0.44
N ASP A 238 -11.79 -9.33 0.96
CA ASP A 238 -10.60 -10.03 0.49
C ASP A 238 -10.98 -10.99 -0.63
N PHE A 239 -10.04 -11.30 -1.51
CA PHE A 239 -10.24 -12.21 -2.63
C PHE A 239 -8.95 -12.95 -2.99
N GLN A 240 -9.13 -14.13 -3.51
CA GLN A 240 -8.05 -14.88 -4.14
C GLN A 240 -7.74 -14.33 -5.53
N ILE A 241 -6.49 -14.40 -5.93
CA ILE A 241 -6.05 -14.02 -7.27
C ILE A 241 -5.39 -15.18 -7.99
N LYS A 242 -5.49 -15.15 -9.31
CA LYS A 242 -4.72 -15.97 -10.23
C LYS A 242 -3.85 -15.09 -11.10
N GLU A 243 -2.57 -15.40 -11.19
CA GLU A 243 -1.64 -14.70 -12.07
C GLU A 243 -2.01 -14.92 -13.53
N ARG A 244 -1.79 -13.89 -14.33
CA ARG A 244 -1.88 -13.91 -15.79
C ARG A 244 -0.59 -13.37 -16.39
N ASP A 245 -0.55 -13.32 -17.72
CA ASP A 245 0.60 -12.78 -18.43
C ASP A 245 0.89 -11.32 -18.06
N GLY A 246 2.14 -11.03 -17.83
CA GLY A 246 2.62 -9.69 -17.49
C GLY A 246 2.22 -9.27 -16.08
N VAL A 247 1.49 -8.16 -15.95
CA VAL A 247 1.06 -7.59 -14.66
C VAL A 247 -0.37 -7.92 -14.29
N TRP A 248 -1.10 -8.52 -15.23
CA TRP A 248 -2.52 -8.76 -15.06
C TRP A 248 -2.77 -9.91 -14.09
N ILE A 249 -3.81 -9.80 -13.31
CA ILE A 249 -4.32 -10.84 -12.43
C ILE A 249 -5.80 -11.08 -12.73
N THR A 250 -6.31 -12.23 -12.33
CA THR A 250 -7.74 -12.51 -12.29
C THR A 250 -8.13 -12.58 -10.82
N THR A 251 -9.14 -11.81 -10.43
CA THR A 251 -9.73 -11.90 -9.10
C THR A 251 -10.74 -13.02 -9.05
N GLU A 252 -10.95 -13.56 -7.87
CA GLU A 252 -11.93 -14.59 -7.56
C GLU A 252 -13.30 -14.25 -8.17
N PRO A 253 -13.94 -15.19 -8.91
CA PRO A 253 -15.19 -14.90 -9.62
C PRO A 253 -16.33 -14.49 -8.70
N GLU A 254 -16.53 -15.21 -7.59
CA GLU A 254 -17.63 -14.97 -6.65
C GLU A 254 -17.53 -13.59 -6.03
N TRP A 255 -16.35 -13.22 -5.51
CA TRP A 255 -16.12 -11.87 -5.00
C TRP A 255 -16.37 -10.80 -6.07
N ARG A 256 -15.90 -11.03 -7.30
CA ARG A 256 -16.06 -10.08 -8.40
C ARG A 256 -17.52 -9.87 -8.79
N GLU A 257 -18.32 -10.94 -8.87
CA GLU A 257 -19.74 -10.89 -9.21
C GLU A 257 -20.54 -10.15 -8.14
N GLU A 258 -20.21 -10.34 -6.88
CA GLU A 258 -20.85 -9.64 -5.78
C GLU A 258 -20.49 -8.14 -5.72
N ASN A 259 -19.22 -7.80 -5.95
CA ASN A 259 -18.70 -6.49 -5.61
C ASN A 259 -18.48 -5.55 -6.80
N ILE A 260 -18.23 -6.08 -8.01
CA ILE A 260 -17.92 -5.27 -9.21
C ILE A 260 -19.15 -5.15 -10.10
N GLN A 261 -19.61 -3.91 -10.26
CA GLN A 261 -20.84 -3.61 -11.00
C GLN A 261 -20.59 -2.55 -12.07
N ASN A 262 -21.48 -2.51 -13.06
CA ASN A 262 -21.54 -1.43 -14.04
C ASN A 262 -22.62 -0.43 -13.64
N LYS A 263 -22.29 0.87 -13.63
CA LYS A 263 -23.26 1.94 -13.40
C LYS A 263 -22.96 3.11 -14.35
N ARG A 264 -24.02 3.81 -14.76
CA ARG A 264 -23.85 5.07 -15.51
C ARG A 264 -23.61 6.20 -14.51
N MET A 265 -22.43 6.82 -14.64
CA MET A 265 -21.99 7.97 -13.84
C MET A 265 -22.18 9.27 -14.60
N PRO A 266 -22.42 10.39 -13.91
CA PRO A 266 -22.31 11.73 -14.50
C PRO A 266 -20.96 11.89 -15.18
N ILE A 267 -20.88 12.70 -16.23
CA ILE A 267 -19.65 13.00 -16.97
C ILE A 267 -19.00 11.77 -17.63
N LEU A 268 -18.69 10.72 -16.84
CA LEU A 268 -17.87 9.57 -17.24
C LEU A 268 -18.64 8.52 -18.08
N GLY A 269 -19.98 8.49 -18.01
CA GLY A 269 -20.79 7.48 -18.69
C GLY A 269 -20.79 6.12 -17.96
N ILE A 270 -20.78 5.00 -18.72
CA ILE A 270 -20.81 3.66 -18.11
C ILE A 270 -19.43 3.36 -17.50
N THR A 271 -19.42 3.10 -16.21
CA THR A 271 -18.23 2.89 -15.40
C THR A 271 -18.36 1.55 -14.69
N ARG A 272 -17.25 0.82 -14.55
CA ARG A 272 -17.20 -0.47 -13.87
C ARG A 272 -16.31 -0.36 -12.63
N CYS A 273 -16.94 -0.35 -11.44
CA CYS A 273 -16.25 -0.13 -10.17
C CYS A 273 -16.83 -1.06 -9.07
N HIS A 274 -16.21 -1.01 -7.91
CA HIS A 274 -16.75 -1.63 -6.71
C HIS A 274 -18.09 -0.97 -6.31
N ARG A 275 -19.04 -1.77 -5.83
CA ARG A 275 -20.40 -1.28 -5.46
C ARG A 275 -20.39 -0.14 -4.42
N LEU A 276 -19.40 -0.12 -3.51
CA LEU A 276 -19.26 0.93 -2.51
C LEU A 276 -18.64 2.23 -3.06
N MET A 277 -18.17 2.23 -4.30
CA MET A 277 -17.62 3.43 -4.95
C MET A 277 -18.69 4.35 -5.52
N TRP A 278 -19.92 3.87 -5.68
CA TRP A 278 -20.95 4.59 -6.43
C TRP A 278 -21.38 5.90 -5.77
N GLU A 279 -21.68 5.88 -4.48
CA GLU A 279 -22.15 7.06 -3.76
C GLU A 279 -21.08 8.17 -3.73
N PRO A 280 -19.85 7.92 -3.26
CA PRO A 280 -18.82 8.95 -3.25
C PRO A 280 -18.42 9.43 -4.64
N LEU A 281 -18.34 8.54 -5.65
CA LEU A 281 -17.99 8.94 -7.01
C LEU A 281 -19.09 9.80 -7.65
N GLU A 282 -20.36 9.39 -7.53
CA GLU A 282 -21.50 10.15 -8.06
C GLU A 282 -21.63 11.52 -7.39
N GLY A 283 -21.40 11.58 -6.08
CA GLY A 283 -21.41 12.83 -5.31
C GLY A 283 -20.32 13.80 -5.79
N ALA A 284 -19.09 13.31 -5.93
CA ALA A 284 -17.98 14.13 -6.44
C ALA A 284 -18.25 14.66 -7.85
N LEU A 285 -18.73 13.79 -8.75
CA LEU A 285 -19.02 14.17 -10.14
C LEU A 285 -20.20 15.14 -10.26
N ASN A 286 -21.23 14.99 -9.44
CA ASN A 286 -22.35 15.94 -9.39
C ASN A 286 -21.90 17.31 -8.87
N GLN A 287 -21.08 17.37 -7.84
CA GLN A 287 -20.54 18.62 -7.32
C GLN A 287 -19.64 19.31 -8.36
N ILE A 288 -18.86 18.55 -9.13
CA ILE A 288 -18.07 19.08 -10.26
C ILE A 288 -18.99 19.74 -11.29
N LEU A 289 -20.12 19.11 -11.63
CA LEU A 289 -21.14 19.68 -12.54
C LEU A 289 -21.79 20.94 -11.95
N GLU A 290 -22.16 20.91 -10.68
CA GLU A 290 -22.79 22.05 -9.98
C GLU A 290 -21.87 23.27 -9.94
N GLU A 291 -20.55 23.04 -9.83
CA GLU A 291 -19.54 24.10 -9.82
C GLU A 291 -19.07 24.51 -11.25
N GLY A 292 -19.56 23.85 -12.30
CA GLY A 292 -19.18 24.15 -13.71
C GLY A 292 -17.73 23.77 -14.02
N LEU A 293 -17.23 22.69 -13.43
CA LEU A 293 -15.85 22.24 -13.56
C LEU A 293 -15.69 20.99 -14.45
N GLU A 294 -16.75 20.56 -15.14
CA GLU A 294 -16.76 19.33 -15.95
C GLU A 294 -15.75 19.36 -17.10
N GLU A 295 -15.41 20.54 -17.62
CA GLU A 295 -14.41 20.70 -18.69
C GLU A 295 -13.00 20.24 -18.29
N TYR A 296 -12.72 20.20 -16.97
CA TYR A 296 -11.45 19.72 -16.43
C TYR A 296 -11.37 18.19 -16.31
N LEU A 297 -12.46 17.45 -16.60
CA LEU A 297 -12.46 15.99 -16.68
C LEU A 297 -12.44 15.55 -18.15
N ILE A 298 -11.26 15.20 -18.64
CA ILE A 298 -11.04 14.91 -20.07
C ILE A 298 -11.50 13.48 -20.40
N ILE A 299 -12.70 13.36 -20.96
CA ILE A 299 -13.38 12.07 -21.22
C ILE A 299 -12.58 11.15 -22.16
N GLU A 300 -11.87 11.71 -23.11
CA GLU A 300 -11.02 10.94 -24.04
C GLU A 300 -9.86 10.29 -23.31
N GLU A 301 -9.32 10.94 -22.31
CA GLU A 301 -8.25 10.41 -21.45
C GLU A 301 -8.80 9.36 -20.48
N TRP A 302 -10.00 9.58 -19.91
CA TRP A 302 -10.71 8.59 -19.12
C TRP A 302 -10.94 7.28 -19.88
N LYS A 303 -11.46 7.34 -21.09
CA LYS A 303 -11.71 6.15 -21.93
C LYS A 303 -10.45 5.34 -22.22
N SER A 304 -9.29 5.97 -22.21
CA SER A 304 -8.00 5.32 -22.44
C SER A 304 -7.37 4.72 -21.18
N SER A 305 -7.84 5.09 -19.99
CA SER A 305 -7.23 4.71 -18.69
C SER A 305 -7.59 3.32 -18.19
N GLY A 306 -8.63 2.68 -18.74
CA GLY A 306 -9.12 1.38 -18.27
C GLY A 306 -10.14 1.43 -17.13
N GLY A 307 -10.52 2.60 -16.65
CA GLY A 307 -11.58 2.79 -15.66
C GLY A 307 -11.20 2.46 -14.21
N CYS A 308 -12.22 2.12 -13.39
CA CYS A 308 -11.99 1.77 -12.00
C CYS A 308 -11.45 0.34 -11.82
N TYR A 309 -12.16 -0.64 -12.37
CA TYR A 309 -11.79 -2.04 -12.19
C TYR A 309 -10.84 -2.52 -13.29
N ALA A 310 -9.59 -2.63 -12.93
CA ALA A 310 -8.52 -3.12 -13.80
C ALA A 310 -7.53 -3.96 -12.95
N PRO A 311 -7.84 -5.25 -12.72
CA PRO A 311 -7.09 -6.09 -11.79
C PRO A 311 -5.67 -6.33 -12.31
N ARG A 312 -4.69 -5.74 -11.62
CA ARG A 312 -3.28 -5.77 -11.99
C ARG A 312 -2.39 -5.56 -10.78
N ARG A 313 -1.12 -5.89 -10.95
CA ARG A 313 -0.06 -5.46 -10.04
C ARG A 313 0.37 -4.02 -10.38
N ILE A 314 0.88 -3.29 -9.40
CA ILE A 314 1.27 -1.87 -9.56
C ILE A 314 2.39 -1.73 -10.57
N ASN A 315 3.38 -2.61 -10.57
CA ASN A 315 4.55 -2.52 -11.43
C ASN A 315 4.53 -3.56 -12.54
N ARG A 316 4.58 -3.06 -13.78
CA ARG A 316 4.54 -3.88 -15.01
C ARG A 316 5.77 -4.76 -15.22
N PHE A 317 6.81 -4.64 -14.39
CA PHE A 317 8.09 -5.33 -14.60
C PHE A 317 8.50 -6.24 -13.45
N GLU A 318 7.63 -6.45 -12.45
CA GLU A 318 7.97 -7.21 -11.25
C GLU A 318 6.94 -8.31 -10.98
N ALA A 319 7.37 -9.56 -11.13
CA ALA A 319 6.64 -10.67 -10.53
C ALA A 319 6.57 -10.47 -9.00
N GLY A 320 5.39 -10.65 -8.40
CA GLY A 320 5.21 -10.47 -6.96
C GLY A 320 5.03 -9.01 -6.49
N GLY A 321 4.93 -8.02 -7.39
CA GLY A 321 4.65 -6.62 -7.02
C GLY A 321 3.31 -6.45 -6.29
N SER A 322 3.10 -5.32 -5.64
CA SER A 322 1.86 -5.02 -4.91
C SER A 322 0.64 -5.02 -5.83
N ILE A 323 -0.49 -5.49 -5.31
CA ILE A 323 -1.77 -5.45 -6.02
C ILE A 323 -2.28 -4.01 -6.04
N SER A 324 -2.67 -3.54 -7.22
CA SER A 324 -3.23 -2.21 -7.41
C SER A 324 -4.62 -2.09 -6.78
N ARG A 325 -4.99 -0.90 -6.29
CA ARG A 325 -6.34 -0.59 -5.82
C ARG A 325 -7.40 -0.72 -6.92
N HIS A 326 -7.00 -0.63 -8.16
CA HIS A 326 -7.87 -0.98 -9.29
C HIS A 326 -8.32 -2.45 -9.30
N ALA A 327 -7.61 -3.34 -8.64
CA ALA A 327 -8.04 -4.74 -8.51
C ALA A 327 -9.29 -4.89 -7.62
N TRP A 328 -9.46 -3.99 -6.65
CA TRP A 328 -10.69 -3.87 -5.87
C TRP A 328 -11.76 -3.02 -6.56
N GLY A 329 -11.42 -2.31 -7.65
CA GLY A 329 -12.33 -1.37 -8.29
C GLY A 329 -12.64 -0.12 -7.46
N ILE A 330 -11.75 0.25 -6.54
CA ILE A 330 -11.86 1.41 -5.63
C ILE A 330 -10.93 2.56 -6.01
N ALA A 331 -10.28 2.48 -7.14
CA ALA A 331 -9.44 3.54 -7.69
C ALA A 331 -9.92 3.93 -9.08
N ILE A 332 -9.64 5.16 -9.48
CA ILE A 332 -10.02 5.71 -10.78
C ILE A 332 -8.91 6.58 -11.33
N ASP A 333 -8.54 6.36 -12.60
CA ASP A 333 -7.56 7.16 -13.32
C ASP A 333 -8.29 8.03 -14.33
N ILE A 334 -8.26 9.34 -14.15
CA ILE A 334 -8.83 10.33 -15.05
C ILE A 334 -7.68 11.29 -15.44
N ASN A 335 -7.78 11.95 -16.61
CA ASN A 335 -6.78 12.91 -17.06
C ASN A 335 -5.35 12.32 -17.11
N THR A 336 -5.17 11.24 -17.83
CA THR A 336 -3.87 10.52 -17.88
C THR A 336 -2.70 11.35 -18.42
N LYS A 337 -2.96 12.50 -19.02
CA LYS A 337 -1.97 13.43 -19.58
C LYS A 337 -2.14 14.86 -19.08
N SER A 338 -3.32 15.20 -18.60
CA SER A 338 -3.70 16.54 -18.16
C SER A 338 -3.82 16.57 -16.64
N GLY A 339 -3.33 17.60 -16.00
CA GLY A 339 -3.50 17.79 -14.56
C GLY A 339 -4.94 18.23 -14.18
N TYR A 340 -5.12 18.50 -12.89
CA TYR A 340 -6.38 19.02 -12.33
C TYR A 340 -6.19 20.40 -11.72
N PRO A 341 -7.17 21.30 -11.79
CA PRO A 341 -7.19 22.47 -10.94
C PRO A 341 -7.37 22.03 -9.47
N PRO A 342 -6.79 22.77 -8.50
CA PRO A 342 -6.86 22.38 -7.07
C PRO A 342 -8.27 22.09 -6.58
N ARG A 343 -9.27 22.83 -7.09
CA ARG A 343 -10.67 22.67 -6.67
C ARG A 343 -11.24 21.29 -7.01
N VAL A 344 -10.90 20.73 -8.16
CA VAL A 344 -11.33 19.37 -8.55
C VAL A 344 -10.73 18.33 -7.58
N VAL A 345 -9.45 18.49 -7.21
CA VAL A 345 -8.81 17.61 -6.23
C VAL A 345 -9.47 17.72 -4.85
N GLU A 346 -9.80 18.94 -4.42
CA GLU A 346 -10.52 19.19 -3.15
C GLU A 346 -11.88 18.50 -3.12
N ILE A 347 -12.67 18.61 -4.20
CA ILE A 347 -13.97 17.94 -4.31
C ILE A 347 -13.80 16.42 -4.13
N PHE A 348 -12.89 15.79 -4.87
CA PHE A 348 -12.64 14.35 -4.69
C PHE A 348 -12.20 14.02 -3.27
N ASN A 349 -11.34 14.83 -2.65
CA ASN A 349 -10.92 14.63 -1.26
C ASN A 349 -12.09 14.74 -0.27
N ASP A 350 -12.99 15.69 -0.47
CA ASP A 350 -14.17 15.91 0.38
C ASP A 350 -15.17 14.75 0.27
N TRP A 351 -15.22 14.08 -0.89
CA TRP A 351 -16.00 12.86 -1.11
C TRP A 351 -15.27 11.56 -0.76
N GLY A 352 -14.16 11.63 -0.02
CA GLY A 352 -13.49 10.47 0.54
C GLY A 352 -12.44 9.82 -0.35
N PHE A 353 -11.95 10.53 -1.38
CA PHE A 353 -10.85 10.04 -2.22
C PHE A 353 -9.51 10.59 -1.75
N ALA A 354 -8.46 9.78 -1.88
CA ALA A 354 -7.09 10.21 -1.82
C ALA A 354 -6.56 10.48 -3.24
N TRP A 355 -5.82 11.57 -3.43
CA TRP A 355 -5.21 11.90 -4.71
C TRP A 355 -3.73 11.49 -4.76
N GLY A 356 -3.36 10.72 -5.77
CA GLY A 356 -1.99 10.23 -5.96
C GLY A 356 -0.95 11.29 -6.31
N GLY A 357 -1.36 12.49 -6.73
CA GLY A 357 -0.44 13.57 -7.11
C GLY A 357 0.45 14.06 -5.97
N THR A 358 0.07 13.84 -4.72
CA THR A 358 0.86 14.21 -3.54
C THR A 358 1.72 13.08 -3.00
N TRP A 359 1.63 11.89 -3.58
CA TRP A 359 2.42 10.75 -3.11
C TRP A 359 3.91 10.95 -3.32
N THR A 360 4.72 10.21 -2.58
CA THR A 360 6.19 10.21 -2.73
C THR A 360 6.62 9.90 -4.17
N SER A 361 5.89 9.02 -4.84
CA SER A 361 5.95 8.80 -6.29
C SER A 361 4.63 9.29 -6.90
N PRO A 362 4.56 10.53 -7.38
CA PRO A 362 3.29 11.11 -7.83
C PRO A 362 2.63 10.32 -8.95
N ASP A 363 1.34 10.09 -8.78
CA ASP A 363 0.44 9.54 -9.79
C ASP A 363 -0.74 10.50 -9.95
N GLU A 364 -0.54 11.53 -10.76
CA GLU A 364 -1.45 12.68 -10.82
C GLU A 364 -2.85 12.34 -11.37
N MET A 365 -2.96 11.26 -12.17
CA MET A 365 -4.25 10.82 -12.68
C MET A 365 -5.09 10.04 -11.69
N HIS A 366 -4.46 9.53 -10.62
CA HIS A 366 -5.01 8.52 -9.74
C HIS A 366 -5.76 9.12 -8.54
N PHE A 367 -6.99 8.67 -8.35
CA PHE A 367 -7.76 8.84 -7.13
C PHE A 367 -8.16 7.47 -6.60
N GLU A 368 -8.04 7.23 -5.30
CA GLU A 368 -8.52 6.01 -4.67
C GLU A 368 -9.37 6.29 -3.43
N LEU A 369 -10.38 5.47 -3.20
CA LEU A 369 -11.27 5.59 -2.04
C LEU A 369 -10.51 5.28 -0.74
N ARG A 370 -10.78 6.07 0.32
CA ARG A 370 -10.11 5.98 1.63
C ARG A 370 -11.10 5.90 2.80
#